data_84a9635795f3fb76c738b86abac0010c
#
_entry.id   84a9635795f3fb76c738b86abac0010c
#
_cell.length_a   1.000
_cell.length_b   1.000
_cell.length_c   1.000
_cell.angle_alpha   90.00
_cell.angle_beta   90.00
_cell.angle_gamma   90.00
#
_symmetry.space_group_name_H-M   'P 1'
#
loop_
_entity.id
_entity.type
_entity.pdbx_description
1 polymer ?
#
loop_
_entity_poly.entity_id
_entity_poly.type
_entity_poly.pdbx_seq_one_letter_code
_entity_poly.pdbx_strand_id
1 'polypeptide(L)'
;MLKYDSYYFQCPHCQAWLEGRNLKAEMVNEAILYSDGKVLNDNLITTPQKMLMCPSCGHSFWVEHPEEPFITYDKPDAEVYSWNTWRFFGISFSDNKGKMALVNHYKTFLKKSHYDPKKEIYLRRFLWWAYNDLHRNHQHVRLKYWLNGFMSYGVWRANRRMLIEGEKLFIKNHKDFNDNLQRLLALLEKHPEEQIDLELPEIYRELRQFDKAKELLEQVGSRTHFTNEMLRHSKWKDSRVFMVTG
;
A
#
# COMPACT_ATOMS: atom_id res chain seq x y z
N MET A 1 -3.10 -17.48 -17.41
CA MET A 1 -1.73 -16.95 -17.55
C MET A 1 -1.83 -15.44 -17.63
N LEU A 2 -1.25 -14.71 -16.66
CA LEU A 2 -1.34 -13.27 -16.59
C LEU A 2 -0.59 -12.65 -17.78
N LYS A 3 -1.25 -11.82 -18.56
CA LYS A 3 -0.61 -11.08 -19.67
C LYS A 3 -0.11 -9.75 -19.15
N TYR A 4 1.20 -9.53 -19.23
CA TYR A 4 1.86 -8.26 -18.91
C TYR A 4 2.44 -7.67 -20.17
N ASP A 5 2.46 -6.35 -20.25
CA ASP A 5 3.34 -5.65 -21.16
C ASP A 5 4.60 -5.25 -20.40
N SER A 6 5.74 -5.78 -20.81
CA SER A 6 7.04 -5.39 -20.25
C SER A 6 7.48 -4.07 -20.88
N TYR A 7 8.08 -3.21 -20.07
CA TYR A 7 8.79 -2.03 -20.52
C TYR A 7 10.15 -1.99 -19.84
N TYR A 8 11.11 -1.32 -20.45
CA TYR A 8 12.49 -1.29 -19.99
C TYR A 8 12.94 0.14 -19.81
N PHE A 9 13.70 0.39 -18.77
CA PHE A 9 14.26 1.70 -18.46
C PHE A 9 15.61 1.56 -17.78
N GLN A 10 16.42 2.62 -17.83
CA GLN A 10 17.73 2.62 -17.20
C GLN A 10 17.70 3.27 -15.81
N CYS A 11 18.47 2.70 -14.88
CA CYS A 11 18.75 3.37 -13.62
C CYS A 11 19.47 4.70 -13.92
N PRO A 12 18.96 5.84 -13.45
CA PRO A 12 19.58 7.14 -13.73
C PRO A 12 20.97 7.30 -13.12
N HIS A 13 21.34 6.42 -12.18
CA HIS A 13 22.61 6.49 -11.47
C HIS A 13 23.70 5.60 -12.09
N CYS A 14 23.39 4.33 -12.36
CA CYS A 14 24.38 3.37 -12.85
C CYS A 14 24.08 2.84 -14.25
N GLN A 15 23.01 3.31 -14.88
CA GLN A 15 22.57 2.93 -16.22
C GLN A 15 22.24 1.44 -16.41
N ALA A 16 22.15 0.67 -15.32
CA ALA A 16 21.68 -0.71 -15.39
C ALA A 16 20.25 -0.78 -15.91
N TRP A 17 19.98 -1.71 -16.82
CA TRP A 17 18.64 -1.93 -17.36
C TRP A 17 17.73 -2.67 -16.39
N LEU A 18 16.52 -2.15 -16.25
CA LEU A 18 15.47 -2.67 -15.37
C LEU A 18 14.23 -2.97 -16.20
N GLU A 19 13.56 -4.10 -15.89
CA GLU A 19 12.28 -4.45 -16.48
C GLU A 19 11.14 -3.97 -15.56
N GLY A 20 10.24 -3.16 -16.08
CA GLY A 20 8.95 -2.87 -15.49
C GLY A 20 7.84 -3.71 -16.14
N ARG A 21 6.69 -3.82 -15.48
CA ARG A 21 5.54 -4.56 -16.02
C ARG A 21 4.26 -3.77 -15.78
N ASN A 22 3.52 -3.54 -16.87
CA ASN A 22 2.16 -3.03 -16.81
C ASN A 22 1.18 -4.19 -16.87
N LEU A 23 0.21 -4.17 -15.98
CA LEU A 23 -0.87 -5.11 -16.01
C LEU A 23 -1.90 -4.70 -17.04
N LYS A 24 -2.38 -5.68 -17.85
CA LYS A 24 -3.54 -5.43 -18.69
C LYS A 24 -4.80 -5.39 -17.83
N ALA A 25 -5.59 -4.34 -17.98
CA ALA A 25 -6.78 -4.05 -17.18
C ALA A 25 -7.85 -5.17 -17.17
N GLU A 26 -7.83 -6.05 -18.17
CA GLU A 26 -8.77 -7.18 -18.30
C GLU A 26 -8.64 -8.26 -17.21
N MET A 27 -7.67 -8.14 -16.30
CA MET A 27 -7.30 -9.21 -15.36
C MET A 27 -7.57 -8.88 -13.90
N VAL A 28 -8.26 -7.79 -13.61
CA VAL A 28 -8.59 -7.39 -12.22
C VAL A 28 -9.95 -7.98 -11.82
N ASN A 29 -10.04 -9.30 -11.74
CA ASN A 29 -11.34 -9.95 -11.47
C ASN A 29 -11.75 -9.97 -9.99
N GLU A 30 -10.86 -9.79 -9.04
CA GLU A 30 -11.21 -9.79 -7.60
C GLU A 30 -10.27 -8.85 -6.83
N ALA A 31 -10.51 -7.55 -6.95
CA ALA A 31 -9.80 -6.57 -6.15
C ALA A 31 -10.48 -6.37 -4.80
N ILE A 32 -9.73 -6.54 -3.72
CA ILE A 32 -10.21 -6.22 -2.37
C ILE A 32 -9.85 -4.78 -2.07
N LEU A 33 -10.86 -3.94 -1.89
CA LEU A 33 -10.69 -2.55 -1.47
C LEU A 33 -10.72 -2.46 0.06
N TYR A 34 -9.80 -1.72 0.62
CA TYR A 34 -9.76 -1.40 2.04
C TYR A 34 -10.12 0.06 2.30
N SER A 35 -10.52 0.34 3.55
CA SER A 35 -10.96 1.68 3.97
C SER A 35 -9.90 2.77 3.78
N ASP A 36 -8.62 2.43 3.84
CA ASP A 36 -7.49 3.33 3.56
C ASP A 36 -7.20 3.54 2.06
N GLY A 37 -8.11 3.11 1.19
CA GLY A 37 -7.98 3.23 -0.26
C GLY A 37 -7.02 2.24 -0.91
N LYS A 38 -6.36 1.38 -0.12
CA LYS A 38 -5.50 0.34 -0.68
C LYS A 38 -6.32 -0.76 -1.34
N VAL A 39 -5.97 -1.06 -2.58
CA VAL A 39 -6.54 -2.17 -3.33
C VAL A 39 -5.56 -3.34 -3.30
N LEU A 40 -6.01 -4.50 -2.81
CA LEU A 40 -5.26 -5.74 -2.91
C LEU A 40 -5.92 -6.63 -3.95
N ASN A 41 -5.10 -7.12 -4.84
CA ASN A 41 -5.44 -8.26 -5.67
C ASN A 41 -4.45 -9.37 -5.31
N ASP A 42 -4.92 -10.61 -5.17
CA ASP A 42 -4.09 -11.76 -4.72
C ASP A 42 -2.82 -11.97 -5.55
N ASN A 43 -2.78 -11.42 -6.75
CA ASN A 43 -1.66 -11.60 -7.68
C ASN A 43 -0.94 -10.29 -8.05
N LEU A 44 -1.37 -9.09 -7.58
CA LEU A 44 -0.95 -7.86 -8.22
C LEU A 44 -0.83 -6.68 -7.26
N ILE A 45 0.26 -5.96 -7.42
CA ILE A 45 0.36 -4.58 -6.96
C ILE A 45 -0.37 -3.74 -8.00
N THR A 46 -1.60 -3.34 -7.71
CA THR A 46 -2.45 -2.59 -8.62
C THR A 46 -1.99 -1.13 -8.81
N THR A 47 -1.13 -0.64 -7.93
CA THR A 47 -0.58 0.72 -8.04
C THR A 47 0.87 0.65 -8.50
N PRO A 48 1.23 1.18 -9.68
CA PRO A 48 2.60 1.26 -10.14
C PRO A 48 3.45 2.00 -9.10
N GLN A 49 4.55 1.40 -8.70
CA GLN A 49 5.45 2.07 -7.78
C GLN A 49 6.24 3.13 -8.53
N LYS A 50 6.04 4.38 -8.13
CA LYS A 50 6.79 5.51 -8.70
C LYS A 50 8.20 5.61 -8.14
N MET A 51 8.50 4.99 -7.01
CA MET A 51 9.81 5.01 -6.39
C MET A 51 10.40 3.61 -6.34
N LEU A 52 11.57 3.45 -6.92
CA LEU A 52 12.28 2.19 -7.06
C LEU A 52 13.68 2.29 -6.47
N MET A 53 14.25 1.15 -6.10
CA MET A 53 15.66 1.03 -5.76
C MET A 53 16.34 0.11 -6.78
N CYS A 54 17.42 0.58 -7.36
CA CYS A 54 18.18 -0.19 -8.30
C CYS A 54 18.85 -1.40 -7.63
N PRO A 55 18.63 -2.63 -8.11
CA PRO A 55 19.27 -3.83 -7.54
C PRO A 55 20.79 -3.86 -7.77
N SER A 56 21.29 -3.15 -8.81
CA SER A 56 22.70 -3.11 -9.15
C SER A 56 23.49 -2.16 -8.24
N CYS A 57 23.01 -0.93 -8.01
CA CYS A 57 23.77 0.07 -7.24
C CYS A 57 23.14 0.47 -5.92
N GLY A 58 21.94 -0.01 -5.60
CA GLY A 58 21.22 0.30 -4.37
C GLY A 58 20.65 1.73 -4.28
N HIS A 59 20.81 2.57 -5.32
CA HIS A 59 20.26 3.90 -5.34
C HIS A 59 18.75 3.88 -5.61
N SER A 60 18.06 4.79 -4.94
CA SER A 60 16.62 4.96 -5.09
C SER A 60 16.32 6.14 -5.99
N PHE A 61 15.37 5.98 -6.88
CA PHE A 61 14.97 6.98 -7.85
C PHE A 61 13.48 6.93 -8.12
N TRP A 62 12.96 8.04 -8.65
CA TRP A 62 11.58 8.14 -9.11
C TRP A 62 11.48 7.70 -10.56
N VAL A 63 10.50 6.85 -10.85
CA VAL A 63 10.06 6.58 -12.21
C VAL A 63 8.93 7.56 -12.49
N GLU A 64 9.28 8.69 -13.08
CA GLU A 64 8.31 9.66 -13.52
C GLU A 64 7.81 9.19 -14.88
N HIS A 65 6.56 8.95 -15.01
CA HIS A 65 5.74 8.60 -16.17
C HIS A 65 6.34 7.71 -17.31
N PRO A 66 5.57 6.73 -17.81
CA PRO A 66 5.98 5.88 -18.95
C PRO A 66 6.18 6.62 -20.29
N GLU A 67 5.97 7.94 -20.32
CA GLU A 67 6.19 8.78 -21.51
C GLU A 67 7.55 9.47 -21.55
N GLU A 68 8.43 9.20 -20.60
CA GLU A 68 9.76 9.78 -20.58
C GLU A 68 10.71 9.09 -21.58
N PRO A 69 11.65 9.86 -22.21
CA PRO A 69 12.41 9.42 -23.39
C PRO A 69 13.39 8.25 -23.16
N PHE A 70 13.48 7.70 -21.97
CA PHE A 70 14.35 6.55 -21.64
C PHE A 70 13.58 5.24 -21.39
N ILE A 71 12.28 5.23 -21.59
CA ILE A 71 11.48 4.01 -21.53
C ILE A 71 11.35 3.43 -22.92
N THR A 72 11.72 2.17 -23.06
CA THR A 72 11.53 1.41 -24.29
C THR A 72 10.67 0.17 -24.04
N TYR A 73 9.89 -0.22 -25.02
CA TYR A 73 9.14 -1.48 -25.02
C TYR A 73 9.92 -2.61 -25.68
N ASP A 74 11.00 -2.26 -26.40
CA ASP A 74 11.90 -3.25 -26.99
C ASP A 74 12.91 -3.69 -25.94
N LYS A 75 13.06 -5.01 -25.81
CA LYS A 75 14.03 -5.57 -24.88
C LYS A 75 15.44 -5.21 -25.33
N PRO A 76 16.24 -4.55 -24.48
CA PRO A 76 17.61 -4.20 -24.84
C PRO A 76 18.51 -5.44 -24.97
N ASP A 77 19.52 -5.37 -25.84
CA ASP A 77 20.57 -6.39 -26.01
C ASP A 77 21.63 -6.33 -24.88
N ALA A 78 21.20 -6.09 -23.67
CA ALA A 78 22.03 -5.97 -22.48
C ALA A 78 21.45 -6.80 -21.34
N GLU A 79 22.25 -6.99 -20.28
CA GLU A 79 21.74 -7.61 -19.05
C GLU A 79 20.65 -6.76 -18.46
N VAL A 80 19.47 -7.36 -18.24
CA VAL A 80 18.29 -6.72 -17.68
C VAL A 80 17.97 -7.34 -16.33
N TYR A 81 17.92 -6.51 -15.31
CA TYR A 81 17.37 -6.92 -14.00
C TYR A 81 15.86 -7.08 -14.13
N SER A 82 15.41 -8.34 -14.14
CA SER A 82 13.98 -8.65 -14.29
C SER A 82 13.16 -8.14 -13.11
N TRP A 83 11.87 -7.87 -13.36
CA TRP A 83 10.89 -7.51 -12.33
C TRP A 83 10.97 -8.41 -11.08
N ASN A 84 11.24 -9.69 -11.24
CA ASN A 84 11.33 -10.62 -10.12
C ASN A 84 12.58 -10.42 -9.25
N THR A 85 13.66 -9.88 -9.80
CA THR A 85 14.93 -9.63 -9.07
C THR A 85 14.90 -8.37 -8.23
N TRP A 86 14.22 -7.33 -8.69
CA TRP A 86 14.13 -6.07 -7.95
C TRP A 86 12.77 -5.83 -7.29
N ARG A 87 11.82 -6.76 -7.47
CA ARG A 87 10.54 -6.75 -6.77
C ARG A 87 10.80 -6.85 -5.27
N PHE A 88 10.86 -5.69 -4.63
CA PHE A 88 11.00 -5.56 -3.18
C PHE A 88 12.06 -6.45 -2.54
N PHE A 89 13.19 -6.60 -3.20
CA PHE A 89 14.35 -7.31 -2.62
C PHE A 89 14.05 -8.74 -2.19
N GLY A 90 13.19 -9.44 -2.86
CA GLY A 90 12.76 -10.78 -2.46
C GLY A 90 12.01 -10.81 -1.13
N ILE A 91 11.55 -9.66 -0.63
CA ILE A 91 10.75 -9.58 0.57
C ILE A 91 9.37 -10.15 0.25
N SER A 92 9.02 -11.25 0.88
CA SER A 92 7.66 -11.75 0.86
C SER A 92 6.79 -10.84 1.71
N PHE A 93 5.80 -10.19 1.09
CA PHE A 93 4.80 -9.40 1.83
C PHE A 93 3.85 -10.27 2.64
N SER A 94 3.98 -11.59 2.55
CA SER A 94 3.14 -12.53 3.27
C SER A 94 3.51 -12.64 4.74
N ASP A 95 4.75 -12.34 5.13
CA ASP A 95 5.18 -12.41 6.52
C ASP A 95 5.42 -11.04 7.16
N ASN A 96 5.42 -11.00 8.50
CA ASN A 96 5.57 -9.77 9.26
C ASN A 96 6.98 -9.17 9.16
N LYS A 97 8.00 -9.98 8.87
CA LYS A 97 9.37 -9.51 8.65
C LYS A 97 9.45 -8.70 7.35
N GLY A 98 8.85 -9.20 6.29
CA GLY A 98 8.76 -8.49 5.01
C GLY A 98 7.97 -7.19 5.13
N LYS A 99 6.82 -7.22 5.82
CA LYS A 99 6.01 -6.02 6.08
C LYS A 99 6.80 -4.96 6.84
N MET A 100 7.53 -5.33 7.90
CA MET A 100 8.37 -4.40 8.65
C MET A 100 9.57 -3.89 7.84
N ALA A 101 10.16 -4.71 6.99
CA ALA A 101 11.22 -4.25 6.10
C ALA A 101 10.70 -3.16 5.14
N LEU A 102 9.46 -3.29 4.64
CA LEU A 102 8.82 -2.28 3.83
C LEU A 102 8.58 -0.97 4.60
N VAL A 103 8.06 -1.05 5.83
CA VAL A 103 7.93 0.11 6.73
C VAL A 103 9.27 0.82 6.89
N ASN A 104 10.32 0.08 7.22
CA ASN A 104 11.66 0.65 7.41
C ASN A 104 12.23 1.26 6.13
N HIS A 105 11.92 0.69 4.97
CA HIS A 105 12.31 1.20 3.68
C HIS A 105 11.72 2.60 3.43
N TYR A 106 10.41 2.77 3.56
CA TYR A 106 9.77 4.09 3.40
C TYR A 106 10.24 5.10 4.45
N LYS A 107 10.44 4.68 5.71
CA LYS A 107 11.02 5.54 6.75
C LYS A 107 12.41 6.02 6.37
N THR A 108 13.22 5.16 5.79
CA THR A 108 14.58 5.50 5.35
C THR A 108 14.56 6.53 4.24
N PHE A 109 13.65 6.40 3.28
CA PHE A 109 13.48 7.41 2.24
C PHE A 109 13.07 8.75 2.81
N LEU A 110 12.04 8.79 3.62
CA LEU A 110 11.56 10.02 4.24
C LEU A 110 12.62 10.76 5.07
N LYS A 111 13.66 10.05 5.53
CA LYS A 111 14.79 10.66 6.27
C LYS A 111 15.90 11.21 5.36
N LYS A 112 16.06 10.67 4.15
CA LYS A 112 17.24 10.93 3.31
C LYS A 112 17.17 12.23 2.51
N SER A 113 15.99 12.79 2.25
CA SER A 113 15.82 13.87 1.27
C SER A 113 14.70 14.82 1.68
N HIS A 114 14.88 16.10 1.33
CA HIS A 114 13.76 17.04 1.30
C HIS A 114 13.03 16.82 -0.03
N TYR A 115 11.87 16.22 0.05
CA TYR A 115 11.01 16.00 -1.10
C TYR A 115 10.10 17.20 -1.33
N ASP A 116 9.73 17.42 -2.59
CA ASP A 116 8.58 18.27 -2.88
C ASP A 116 7.31 17.66 -2.23
N PRO A 117 6.28 18.47 -1.95
CA PRO A 117 5.09 18.00 -1.23
C PRO A 117 4.43 16.77 -1.86
N LYS A 118 4.38 16.70 -3.19
CA LYS A 118 3.75 15.61 -3.93
C LYS A 118 4.47 14.27 -3.69
N LYS A 119 5.79 14.27 -3.74
CA LYS A 119 6.62 13.08 -3.45
C LYS A 119 6.55 12.69 -1.98
N GLU A 120 6.52 13.68 -1.06
CA GLU A 120 6.35 13.42 0.37
C GLU A 120 4.99 12.78 0.66
N ILE A 121 3.90 13.30 0.09
CA ILE A 121 2.54 12.73 0.20
C ILE A 121 2.53 11.27 -0.27
N TYR A 122 3.09 11.01 -1.46
CA TYR A 122 3.18 9.66 -2.00
C TYR A 122 3.88 8.70 -1.02
N LEU A 123 5.08 9.05 -0.54
CA LEU A 123 5.85 8.19 0.37
C LEU A 123 5.13 7.96 1.71
N ARG A 124 4.48 8.99 2.25
CA ARG A 124 3.75 8.89 3.51
C ARG A 124 2.49 8.05 3.37
N ARG A 125 1.79 8.12 2.23
CA ARG A 125 0.64 7.26 1.91
C ARG A 125 1.07 5.79 1.83
N PHE A 126 2.18 5.48 1.17
CA PHE A 126 2.71 4.12 1.12
C PHE A 126 3.21 3.62 2.47
N LEU A 127 3.82 4.48 3.28
CA LEU A 127 4.20 4.15 4.65
C LEU A 127 2.97 3.88 5.53
N TRP A 128 1.90 4.65 5.38
CA TRP A 128 0.62 4.41 6.02
C TRP A 128 0.06 3.03 5.67
N TRP A 129 -0.02 2.70 4.39
CA TRP A 129 -0.46 1.38 3.93
C TRP A 129 0.43 0.24 4.46
N ALA A 130 1.74 0.45 4.49
CA ALA A 130 2.68 -0.56 5.00
C ALA A 130 2.48 -0.83 6.51
N TYR A 131 2.17 0.19 7.29
CA TYR A 131 1.80 0.02 8.71
C TYR A 131 0.46 -0.72 8.85
N ASN A 132 -0.55 -0.35 8.07
CA ASN A 132 -1.84 -1.00 8.08
C ASN A 132 -1.75 -2.48 7.69
N ASP A 133 -0.83 -2.85 6.80
CA ASP A 133 -0.59 -4.25 6.41
C ASP A 133 -0.17 -5.15 7.57
N LEU A 134 0.41 -4.59 8.64
CA LEU A 134 0.78 -5.36 9.83
C LEU A 134 -0.43 -5.95 10.56
N HIS A 135 -1.57 -5.24 10.51
CA HIS A 135 -2.77 -5.63 11.26
C HIS A 135 -4.03 -5.74 10.39
N ARG A 136 -3.92 -5.66 9.05
CA ARG A 136 -5.06 -5.90 8.17
C ARG A 136 -5.71 -7.23 8.52
N ASN A 137 -6.99 -7.17 8.85
CA ASN A 137 -7.74 -8.35 9.20
C ASN A 137 -8.16 -9.09 7.93
N HIS A 138 -7.39 -10.11 7.57
CA HIS A 138 -7.77 -10.99 6.48
C HIS A 138 -8.94 -11.89 6.90
N GLN A 139 -9.92 -12.07 6.02
CA GLN A 139 -11.05 -12.96 6.29
C GLN A 139 -10.62 -14.36 6.71
N HIS A 140 -9.52 -14.84 6.16
CA HIS A 140 -8.98 -16.19 6.38
C HIS A 140 -8.58 -16.52 7.82
N VAL A 141 -8.53 -15.54 8.74
CA VAL A 141 -8.27 -15.80 10.17
C VAL A 141 -9.55 -16.00 11.00
N ARG A 142 -10.72 -15.80 10.39
CA ARG A 142 -11.99 -16.03 11.07
C ARG A 142 -12.22 -17.53 11.32
N LEU A 143 -12.64 -17.88 12.51
CA LEU A 143 -12.84 -19.27 12.94
C LEU A 143 -13.75 -20.07 12.00
N LYS A 144 -14.74 -19.42 11.38
CA LYS A 144 -15.67 -20.04 10.42
C LYS A 144 -14.97 -20.69 9.22
N TYR A 145 -13.82 -20.16 8.75
CA TYR A 145 -13.10 -20.73 7.62
C TYR A 145 -12.45 -22.07 7.94
N TRP A 146 -12.03 -22.26 9.19
CA TRP A 146 -11.59 -23.57 9.65
C TRP A 146 -12.77 -24.50 9.92
N LEU A 147 -13.79 -24.03 10.67
CA LEU A 147 -14.95 -24.86 11.03
C LEU A 147 -15.72 -25.36 9.81
N ASN A 148 -15.82 -24.57 8.76
CA ASN A 148 -16.49 -24.93 7.51
C ASN A 148 -15.60 -25.73 6.53
N GLY A 149 -14.40 -26.15 6.95
CA GLY A 149 -13.50 -26.95 6.11
C GLY A 149 -12.81 -26.20 4.95
N PHE A 150 -12.95 -24.84 4.87
CA PHE A 150 -12.30 -24.06 3.83
C PHE A 150 -10.77 -24.02 3.95
N MET A 151 -10.22 -24.36 5.13
CA MET A 151 -8.79 -24.50 5.32
C MET A 151 -8.46 -25.49 6.43
N SER A 152 -7.26 -26.10 6.37
CA SER A 152 -6.77 -26.96 7.44
C SER A 152 -6.51 -26.17 8.73
N TYR A 153 -6.63 -26.84 9.87
CA TYR A 153 -6.34 -26.24 11.18
C TYR A 153 -4.92 -25.64 11.27
N GLY A 154 -3.94 -26.34 10.68
CA GLY A 154 -2.53 -25.87 10.67
C GLY A 154 -2.38 -24.54 9.96
N VAL A 155 -2.99 -24.39 8.77
CA VAL A 155 -2.98 -23.15 7.99
C VAL A 155 -3.71 -22.03 8.73
N TRP A 156 -4.90 -22.30 9.27
CA TRP A 156 -5.66 -21.34 10.06
C TRP A 156 -4.85 -20.83 11.29
N ARG A 157 -4.24 -21.77 12.03
CA ARG A 157 -3.41 -21.42 13.20
C ARG A 157 -2.19 -20.59 12.83
N ALA A 158 -1.54 -20.88 11.71
CA ALA A 158 -0.40 -20.10 11.20
C ALA A 158 -0.83 -18.67 10.84
N ASN A 159 -1.92 -18.51 10.10
CA ASN A 159 -2.47 -17.21 9.72
C ASN A 159 -2.85 -16.38 10.96
N ARG A 160 -3.51 -17.01 11.95
CA ARG A 160 -3.87 -16.34 13.20
C ARG A 160 -2.66 -15.90 14.01
N ARG A 161 -1.62 -16.73 14.07
CA ARG A 161 -0.35 -16.36 14.74
C ARG A 161 0.28 -15.15 14.06
N MET A 162 0.35 -15.17 12.74
CA MET A 162 0.90 -14.09 11.93
C MET A 162 0.16 -12.76 12.16
N LEU A 163 -1.18 -12.80 12.24
CA LEU A 163 -1.99 -11.62 12.57
C LEU A 163 -1.66 -11.08 13.97
N ILE A 164 -1.63 -11.94 15.00
CA ILE A 164 -1.33 -11.53 16.37
C ILE A 164 0.07 -10.91 16.49
N GLU A 165 1.06 -11.48 15.81
CA GLU A 165 2.42 -10.93 15.75
C GLU A 165 2.45 -9.58 15.03
N GLY A 166 1.72 -9.45 13.94
CA GLY A 166 1.57 -8.19 13.20
C GLY A 166 0.91 -7.10 14.05
N GLU A 167 -0.16 -7.41 14.79
CA GLU A 167 -0.78 -6.48 15.73
C GLU A 167 0.19 -6.01 16.82
N LYS A 168 1.02 -6.90 17.37
CA LYS A 168 2.05 -6.52 18.34
C LYS A 168 3.09 -5.57 17.74
N LEU A 169 3.50 -5.82 16.50
CA LEU A 169 4.42 -4.95 15.77
C LEU A 169 3.79 -3.58 15.49
N PHE A 170 2.52 -3.55 15.09
CA PHE A 170 1.79 -2.30 14.90
C PHE A 170 1.70 -1.49 16.19
N ILE A 171 1.32 -2.11 17.31
CA ILE A 171 1.24 -1.44 18.63
C ILE A 171 2.61 -0.87 19.03
N LYS A 172 3.69 -1.64 18.82
CA LYS A 172 5.06 -1.18 19.10
C LYS A 172 5.45 0.06 18.30
N ASN A 173 4.95 0.20 17.08
CA ASN A 173 5.26 1.30 16.16
C ASN A 173 4.14 2.34 16.09
N HIS A 174 3.15 2.30 16.97
CA HIS A 174 1.95 3.14 16.91
C HIS A 174 2.26 4.65 16.95
N LYS A 175 3.30 5.05 17.68
CA LYS A 175 3.73 6.46 17.71
C LYS A 175 4.18 6.92 16.31
N ASP A 176 5.09 6.17 15.69
CA ASP A 176 5.61 6.50 14.36
C ASP A 176 4.48 6.49 13.29
N PHE A 177 3.52 5.59 13.46
CA PHE A 177 2.31 5.54 12.63
C PHE A 177 1.49 6.83 12.76
N ASN A 178 1.18 7.26 13.99
CA ASN A 178 0.43 8.49 14.24
C ASN A 178 1.17 9.74 13.74
N ASP A 179 2.48 9.82 13.98
CA ASP A 179 3.32 10.94 13.50
C ASP A 179 3.29 11.00 11.96
N ASN A 180 3.31 9.85 11.29
CA ASN A 180 3.18 9.78 9.83
C ASN A 180 1.80 10.26 9.36
N LEU A 181 0.72 9.82 9.98
CA LEU A 181 -0.65 10.25 9.62
C LEU A 181 -0.88 11.72 9.85
N GLN A 182 -0.42 12.28 10.98
CA GLN A 182 -0.53 13.72 11.25
C GLN A 182 0.22 14.54 10.21
N ARG A 183 1.41 14.11 9.82
CA ARG A 183 2.17 14.82 8.78
C ARG A 183 1.53 14.67 7.40
N LEU A 184 1.01 13.48 7.05
CA LEU A 184 0.26 13.27 5.81
C LEU A 184 -0.98 14.15 5.76
N LEU A 185 -1.76 14.20 6.85
CA LEU A 185 -2.93 15.05 6.97
C LEU A 185 -2.57 16.53 6.72
N ALA A 186 -1.55 17.04 7.41
CA ALA A 186 -1.12 18.43 7.25
C ALA A 186 -0.63 18.77 5.83
N LEU A 187 -0.12 17.79 5.09
CA LEU A 187 0.25 17.96 3.69
C LEU A 187 -0.98 17.97 2.79
N LEU A 188 -1.91 17.05 2.98
CA LEU A 188 -3.13 16.95 2.19
C LEU A 188 -4.05 18.16 2.38
N GLU A 189 -4.11 18.74 3.58
CA GLU A 189 -4.86 19.98 3.84
C GLU A 189 -4.28 21.19 3.07
N LYS A 190 -2.96 21.19 2.82
CA LYS A 190 -2.27 22.22 2.03
C LYS A 190 -2.30 21.96 0.53
N HIS A 191 -2.48 20.72 0.14
CA HIS A 191 -2.44 20.25 -1.25
C HIS A 191 -3.68 19.41 -1.56
N PRO A 192 -4.89 20.02 -1.59
CA PRO A 192 -6.14 19.31 -1.80
C PRO A 192 -6.21 18.61 -3.17
N GLU A 193 -5.45 19.07 -4.16
CA GLU A 193 -5.31 18.45 -5.48
C GLU A 193 -4.67 17.05 -5.45
N GLU A 194 -3.94 16.72 -4.39
CA GLU A 194 -3.29 15.41 -4.21
C GLU A 194 -4.13 14.43 -3.36
N GLN A 195 -5.31 14.83 -2.90
CA GLN A 195 -6.19 13.98 -2.10
C GLN A 195 -6.82 12.89 -2.98
N ILE A 196 -6.98 11.71 -2.39
CA ILE A 196 -7.79 10.62 -2.92
C ILE A 196 -9.15 10.65 -2.22
N ASP A 197 -10.21 10.28 -2.94
CA ASP A 197 -11.55 10.22 -2.37
C ASP A 197 -11.58 9.45 -1.04
N LEU A 198 -12.23 10.04 -0.04
CA LEU A 198 -12.38 9.49 1.31
C LEU A 198 -11.07 9.30 2.11
N GLU A 199 -9.94 9.78 1.61
CA GLU A 199 -8.65 9.67 2.30
C GLU A 199 -8.64 10.47 3.61
N LEU A 200 -9.10 11.72 3.59
CA LEU A 200 -9.14 12.55 4.80
C LEU A 200 -10.04 11.97 5.91
N PRO A 201 -11.29 11.60 5.63
CA PRO A 201 -12.13 10.93 6.63
C PRO A 201 -11.49 9.70 7.24
N GLU A 202 -10.80 8.89 6.43
CA GLU A 202 -10.13 7.69 6.92
C GLU A 202 -8.95 8.02 7.83
N ILE A 203 -8.10 8.98 7.45
CA ILE A 203 -7.00 9.44 8.29
C ILE A 203 -7.52 9.97 9.64
N TYR A 204 -8.58 10.79 9.64
CA TYR A 204 -9.19 11.25 10.88
C TYR A 204 -9.72 10.11 11.74
N ARG A 205 -10.36 9.10 11.13
CA ARG A 205 -10.87 7.92 11.82
C ARG A 205 -9.74 7.09 12.46
N GLU A 206 -8.66 6.85 11.74
CA GLU A 206 -7.49 6.13 12.26
C GLU A 206 -6.75 6.91 13.36
N LEU A 207 -6.75 8.24 13.28
CA LEU A 207 -6.27 9.14 14.35
C LEU A 207 -7.26 9.25 15.52
N ARG A 208 -8.37 8.50 15.52
CA ARG A 208 -9.45 8.50 16.52
C ARG A 208 -10.18 9.83 16.65
N GLN A 209 -10.13 10.69 15.65
CA GLN A 209 -10.89 11.93 15.54
C GLN A 209 -12.23 11.66 14.86
N PHE A 210 -13.05 10.78 15.48
CA PHE A 210 -14.26 10.22 14.86
C PHE A 210 -15.32 11.26 14.51
N ASP A 211 -15.40 12.36 15.26
CA ASP A 211 -16.39 13.40 14.98
C ASP A 211 -16.06 14.17 13.72
N LYS A 212 -14.78 14.49 13.50
CA LYS A 212 -14.30 15.09 12.25
C LYS A 212 -14.47 14.15 11.06
N ALA A 213 -14.16 12.87 11.25
CA ALA A 213 -14.37 11.87 10.21
C ALA A 213 -15.84 11.79 9.79
N LYS A 214 -16.78 11.80 10.75
CA LYS A 214 -18.23 11.83 10.48
C LYS A 214 -18.67 13.09 9.75
N GLU A 215 -18.22 14.24 10.20
CA GLU A 215 -18.54 15.54 9.57
C GLU A 215 -18.15 15.55 8.08
N LEU A 216 -16.93 15.12 7.76
CA LEU A 216 -16.47 15.05 6.39
C LEU A 216 -17.27 14.03 5.56
N LEU A 217 -17.58 12.86 6.12
CA LEU A 217 -18.37 11.83 5.44
C LEU A 217 -19.81 12.27 5.18
N GLU A 218 -20.39 13.10 6.06
CA GLU A 218 -21.74 13.66 5.88
C GLU A 218 -21.81 14.74 4.82
N GLN A 219 -20.68 15.41 4.51
CA GLN A 219 -20.55 16.39 3.45
C GLN A 219 -20.40 15.75 2.06
N VAL A 220 -20.04 14.46 1.99
CA VAL A 220 -19.95 13.75 0.70
C VAL A 220 -21.34 13.58 0.11
N GLY A 221 -21.58 14.22 -1.05
CA GLY A 221 -22.90 14.31 -1.68
C GLY A 221 -23.51 13.00 -2.14
N SER A 222 -22.70 11.95 -2.35
CA SER A 222 -23.19 10.61 -2.74
C SER A 222 -22.91 9.60 -1.64
N ARG A 223 -23.97 9.04 -1.04
CA ARG A 223 -23.86 7.95 -0.07
C ARG A 223 -23.64 6.63 -0.79
N THR A 224 -22.41 6.28 -1.01
CA THR A 224 -22.04 4.96 -1.52
C THR A 224 -22.04 3.92 -0.37
N HIS A 225 -22.00 2.64 -0.71
CA HIS A 225 -21.80 1.58 0.29
C HIS A 225 -20.54 1.85 1.13
N PHE A 226 -19.47 2.29 0.51
CA PHE A 226 -18.20 2.61 1.17
C PHE A 226 -18.36 3.73 2.22
N THR A 227 -18.99 4.86 1.87
CA THR A 227 -19.23 5.95 2.84
C THR A 227 -20.08 5.50 4.02
N ASN A 228 -21.09 4.63 3.80
CA ASN A 228 -21.92 4.10 4.86
C ASN A 228 -21.13 3.19 5.82
N GLU A 229 -20.26 2.33 5.30
CA GLU A 229 -19.38 1.49 6.13
C GLU A 229 -18.41 2.35 6.96
N MET A 230 -17.78 3.37 6.36
CA MET A 230 -16.91 4.29 7.10
C MET A 230 -17.65 5.03 8.21
N LEU A 231 -18.90 5.51 7.95
CA LEU A 231 -19.75 6.12 8.96
C LEU A 231 -20.08 5.14 10.10
N ARG A 232 -20.36 3.88 9.76
CA ARG A 232 -20.63 2.82 10.75
C ARG A 232 -19.43 2.60 11.66
N HIS A 233 -18.24 2.41 11.09
CA HIS A 233 -17.00 2.24 11.85
C HIS A 233 -16.65 3.47 12.69
N SER A 234 -16.89 4.68 12.17
CA SER A 234 -16.72 5.92 12.94
C SER A 234 -17.66 6.02 14.14
N LYS A 235 -18.93 5.62 13.97
CA LYS A 235 -19.93 5.55 15.08
C LYS A 235 -19.53 4.53 16.15
N TRP A 236 -18.94 3.41 15.75
CA TRP A 236 -18.44 2.38 16.68
C TRP A 236 -17.08 2.71 17.29
N LYS A 237 -16.51 3.86 16.95
CA LYS A 237 -15.17 4.28 17.39
C LYS A 237 -14.08 3.25 17.04
N ASP A 238 -14.25 2.57 15.93
CA ASP A 238 -13.26 1.63 15.39
C ASP A 238 -12.28 2.37 14.48
N SER A 239 -11.03 2.44 14.90
CA SER A 239 -9.93 3.09 14.19
C SER A 239 -9.12 2.15 13.30
N ARG A 240 -9.46 0.85 13.24
CA ARG A 240 -8.71 -0.12 12.44
C ARG A 240 -9.15 -0.08 10.98
N VAL A 241 -8.18 -0.26 10.09
CA VAL A 241 -8.48 -0.48 8.66
C VAL A 241 -9.38 -1.70 8.49
N PHE A 242 -10.37 -1.60 7.63
CA PHE A 242 -11.32 -2.67 7.35
C PHE A 242 -11.47 -2.89 5.85
N MET A 243 -11.96 -4.07 5.49
CA MET A 243 -12.26 -4.44 4.11
C MET A 243 -13.64 -3.90 3.73
N VAL A 244 -13.72 -3.21 2.62
CA VAL A 244 -14.99 -2.76 2.03
C VAL A 244 -15.57 -3.94 1.25
N THR A 245 -16.63 -4.53 1.79
CA THR A 245 -17.35 -5.62 1.11
C THR A 245 -18.36 -5.02 0.14
N GLY A 246 -18.22 -5.32 -1.17
CA GLY A 246 -19.24 -5.00 -2.17
C GLY A 246 -20.46 -5.90 -2.02
#